data_f5d13b94e075b15ec8c825f6d40dca10
#
_entry.id   f5d13b94e075b15ec8c825f6d40dca10
#
_cell.length_a   1.000
_cell.length_b   1.000
_cell.length_c   1.000
_cell.angle_alpha   90.00
_cell.angle_beta   90.00
_cell.angle_gamma   90.00
#
_symmetry.space_group_name_H-M   'P 1'
#
loop_
_entity.id
_entity.type
_entity.pdbx_description
1 polymer ?
#
loop_
_entity_poly.entity_id
_entity_poly.type
_entity_poly.pdbx_seq_one_letter_code
_entity_poly.pdbx_strand_id
1 'polypeptide(L)'
;ICILCAEGRKREFFADPKFLSYKGFKTADISDCGINLMYLSLVTDAVLPKFKECAKHPHVEENGFVLYYTDQCPFTYYWVPRVQEAAKEHGISLKTIHITDKETAQNASAPVTTYALFRDGKFLTQSIQSDKKFLALAGIAD
;
A
#
# COMPACT_ATOMS: atom_id res chain seq x y z
N ILE A 1 6.44 -7.91 -17.91
CA ILE A 1 6.29 -6.62 -17.21
C ILE A 1 5.14 -6.77 -16.22
N CYS A 2 5.35 -6.35 -14.95
CA CYS A 2 4.31 -6.33 -13.92
C CYS A 2 4.05 -4.90 -13.47
N ILE A 3 2.80 -4.59 -13.16
CA ILE A 3 2.38 -3.29 -12.65
C ILE A 3 1.20 -3.45 -11.69
N LEU A 4 1.14 -2.63 -10.65
CA LEU A 4 0.01 -2.58 -9.73
C LEU A 4 -0.98 -1.51 -10.17
N CYS A 5 -2.26 -1.81 -10.07
CA CYS A 5 -3.33 -0.83 -10.23
C CYS A 5 -4.49 -1.13 -9.25
N ALA A 6 -5.39 -0.18 -9.09
CA ALA A 6 -6.58 -0.42 -8.30
C ALA A 6 -7.61 -1.23 -9.10
N GLU A 7 -8.37 -2.07 -8.43
CA GLU A 7 -9.47 -2.81 -9.02
C GLU A 7 -10.59 -1.85 -9.48
N GLY A 8 -11.04 -2.04 -10.70
CA GLY A 8 -12.23 -1.39 -11.28
C GLY A 8 -12.07 0.09 -11.63
N ARG A 9 -11.28 0.88 -10.90
CA ARG A 9 -11.12 2.33 -11.15
C ARG A 9 -9.73 2.84 -10.82
N LYS A 10 -9.36 3.96 -11.44
CA LYS A 10 -8.14 4.68 -11.09
C LYS A 10 -8.19 5.15 -9.63
N ARG A 11 -7.11 4.95 -8.88
CA ARG A 11 -6.82 5.56 -7.58
C ARG A 11 -5.56 6.41 -7.67
N GLU A 12 -5.37 7.31 -6.71
CA GLU A 12 -4.14 8.10 -6.60
C GLU A 12 -2.90 7.20 -6.60
N PHE A 13 -1.85 7.64 -7.26
CA PHE A 13 -0.55 6.98 -7.40
C PHE A 13 -0.56 5.64 -8.17
N PHE A 14 -1.69 5.25 -8.75
CA PHE A 14 -1.79 4.08 -9.62
C PHE A 14 -2.04 4.44 -11.08
N ALA A 15 -1.55 3.59 -11.97
CA ALA A 15 -1.94 3.64 -13.37
C ALA A 15 -3.43 3.33 -13.54
N ASP A 16 -4.04 3.88 -14.59
CA ASP A 16 -5.44 3.58 -14.92
C ASP A 16 -5.57 2.14 -15.42
N PRO A 17 -6.38 1.28 -14.80
CA PRO A 17 -6.54 -0.10 -15.22
C PRO A 17 -7.10 -0.23 -16.66
N LYS A 18 -7.93 0.71 -17.11
CA LYS A 18 -8.44 0.71 -18.50
C LYS A 18 -7.32 1.00 -19.49
N PHE A 19 -6.44 1.95 -19.17
CA PHE A 19 -5.27 2.24 -19.99
C PHE A 19 -4.34 1.03 -20.08
N LEU A 20 -4.08 0.35 -18.94
CA LEU A 20 -3.25 -0.86 -18.92
C LEU A 20 -3.86 -1.97 -19.77
N SER A 21 -5.17 -2.21 -19.65
CA SER A 21 -5.87 -3.21 -20.47
C SER A 21 -5.81 -2.87 -21.95
N TYR A 22 -5.98 -1.59 -22.30
CA TYR A 22 -5.81 -1.11 -23.69
C TYR A 22 -4.39 -1.37 -24.21
N LYS A 23 -3.37 -1.29 -23.36
CA LYS A 23 -1.98 -1.62 -23.70
C LYS A 23 -1.66 -3.12 -23.68
N GLY A 24 -2.67 -3.98 -23.51
CA GLY A 24 -2.51 -5.43 -23.56
C GLY A 24 -2.14 -6.09 -22.23
N PHE A 25 -2.11 -5.34 -21.15
CA PHE A 25 -1.94 -5.93 -19.82
C PHE A 25 -3.17 -6.75 -19.43
N LYS A 26 -2.93 -7.86 -18.74
CA LYS A 26 -3.97 -8.74 -18.19
C LYS A 26 -3.82 -8.81 -16.67
N THR A 27 -4.92 -9.00 -15.95
CA THR A 27 -4.88 -9.26 -14.52
C THR A 27 -4.32 -10.67 -14.28
N ALA A 28 -3.27 -10.75 -13.47
CA ALA A 28 -2.66 -12.00 -13.06
C ALA A 28 -3.17 -12.47 -11.69
N ASP A 29 -3.31 -11.53 -10.74
CA ASP A 29 -3.76 -11.80 -9.38
C ASP A 29 -4.43 -10.55 -8.77
N ILE A 30 -5.20 -10.74 -7.71
CA ILE A 30 -5.92 -9.67 -7.00
C ILE A 30 -5.70 -9.84 -5.51
N SER A 31 -5.31 -8.76 -4.83
CA SER A 31 -5.24 -8.71 -3.37
C SER A 31 -6.59 -8.35 -2.75
N ASP A 32 -6.90 -8.88 -1.56
CA ASP A 32 -8.17 -8.62 -0.85
C ASP A 32 -8.42 -7.13 -0.55
N CYS A 33 -7.38 -6.29 -0.60
CA CYS A 33 -7.52 -4.84 -0.48
C CYS A 33 -7.89 -4.12 -1.79
N GLY A 34 -8.23 -4.86 -2.85
CA GLY A 34 -8.65 -4.32 -4.15
C GLY A 34 -7.49 -3.74 -4.97
N ILE A 35 -6.32 -4.37 -4.89
CA ILE A 35 -5.16 -4.04 -5.72
C ILE A 35 -4.88 -5.21 -6.67
N ASN A 36 -4.86 -4.91 -7.97
CA ASN A 36 -4.58 -5.87 -9.04
C ASN A 36 -3.10 -5.89 -9.36
N LEU A 37 -2.57 -7.10 -9.52
CA LEU A 37 -1.30 -7.35 -10.19
C LEU A 37 -1.60 -7.58 -11.67
N MET A 38 -1.27 -6.61 -12.49
CA MET A 38 -1.38 -6.74 -13.94
C MET A 38 -0.03 -7.10 -14.56
N TYR A 39 -0.07 -7.85 -15.65
CA TYR A 39 1.13 -8.25 -16.36
C TYR A 39 0.96 -8.13 -17.88
N LEU A 40 2.07 -7.88 -18.55
CA LEU A 40 2.25 -7.96 -19.99
C LEU A 40 3.36 -8.99 -20.26
N SER A 41 3.01 -10.10 -20.91
CA SER A 41 4.00 -11.08 -21.34
C SER A 41 4.77 -10.55 -22.54
N LEU A 42 6.09 -10.68 -22.51
CA LEU A 42 6.98 -10.36 -23.63
C LEU A 42 7.53 -11.62 -24.31
N VAL A 43 7.25 -12.80 -23.75
CA VAL A 43 7.66 -14.10 -24.25
C VAL A 43 6.49 -15.08 -24.13
N THR A 44 6.47 -16.13 -24.97
CA THR A 44 5.36 -17.10 -25.01
C THR A 44 5.26 -17.93 -23.71
N ASP A 45 6.39 -18.22 -23.07
CA ASP A 45 6.47 -19.11 -21.91
C ASP A 45 6.61 -18.35 -20.58
N ALA A 46 6.13 -17.09 -20.52
CA ALA A 46 6.21 -16.28 -19.31
C ALA A 46 5.41 -16.92 -18.17
N VAL A 47 6.07 -17.12 -17.03
CA VAL A 47 5.41 -17.57 -15.80
C VAL A 47 4.45 -16.49 -15.34
N LEU A 48 3.20 -16.89 -15.04
CA LEU A 48 2.18 -15.98 -14.51
C LEU A 48 2.60 -15.46 -13.13
N PRO A 49 2.75 -14.14 -12.95
CA PRO A 49 3.10 -13.58 -11.65
C PRO A 49 1.91 -13.71 -10.68
N LYS A 50 2.22 -13.83 -9.39
CA LYS A 50 1.23 -13.84 -8.31
C LYS A 50 1.74 -13.08 -7.10
N PHE A 51 0.83 -12.61 -6.27
CA PHE A 51 1.17 -12.06 -4.97
C PHE A 51 1.70 -13.17 -4.04
N LYS A 52 2.58 -12.81 -3.11
CA LYS A 52 2.83 -13.63 -1.92
C LYS A 52 1.59 -13.60 -1.03
N GLU A 53 1.38 -14.62 -0.21
CA GLU A 53 0.22 -14.72 0.68
C GLU A 53 0.06 -13.48 1.58
N CYS A 54 1.15 -12.96 2.14
CA CYS A 54 1.13 -11.73 2.95
C CYS A 54 0.63 -10.49 2.20
N ALA A 55 0.89 -10.39 0.91
CA ALA A 55 0.42 -9.28 0.07
C ALA A 55 -0.96 -9.54 -0.54
N LYS A 56 -1.33 -10.82 -0.71
CA LYS A 56 -2.64 -11.22 -1.18
C LYS A 56 -3.72 -11.01 -0.12
N HIS A 57 -3.41 -11.34 1.12
CA HIS A 57 -4.28 -11.22 2.29
C HIS A 57 -3.68 -10.23 3.30
N PRO A 58 -3.69 -8.90 3.00
CA PRO A 58 -3.03 -7.90 3.84
C PRO A 58 -3.65 -7.86 5.24
N HIS A 59 -2.87 -8.21 6.25
CA HIS A 59 -3.27 -8.21 7.64
C HIS A 59 -2.07 -7.98 8.56
N VAL A 60 -2.28 -7.30 9.68
CA VAL A 60 -1.30 -7.15 10.77
C VAL A 60 -1.95 -7.57 12.08
N GLU A 61 -1.16 -8.13 13.01
CA GLU A 61 -1.69 -8.63 14.29
C GLU A 61 -1.89 -7.51 15.33
N GLU A 62 -1.29 -6.35 15.10
CA GLU A 62 -1.30 -5.24 16.04
C GLU A 62 -2.63 -4.50 16.05
N ASN A 63 -3.06 -4.09 17.26
CA ASN A 63 -4.15 -3.15 17.47
C ASN A 63 -3.65 -1.71 17.27
N GLY A 64 -4.55 -0.80 16.90
CA GLY A 64 -4.23 0.58 16.56
C GLY A 64 -3.73 0.71 15.13
N PHE A 65 -2.91 1.73 14.89
CA PHE A 65 -2.39 1.99 13.55
C PHE A 65 -1.01 1.36 13.35
N VAL A 66 -0.82 0.76 12.16
CA VAL A 66 0.48 0.28 11.68
C VAL A 66 0.74 0.88 10.31
N LEU A 67 1.90 1.48 10.14
CA LEU A 67 2.31 2.11 8.90
C LEU A 67 3.59 1.49 8.38
N TYR A 68 3.53 0.82 7.22
CA TYR A 68 4.69 0.47 6.42
C TYR A 68 5.03 1.60 5.46
N TYR A 69 6.30 1.95 5.32
CA TYR A 69 6.74 2.97 4.36
C TYR A 69 8.17 2.76 3.89
N THR A 70 8.49 3.35 2.73
CA THR A 70 9.84 3.41 2.15
C THR A 70 10.21 4.84 1.80
N ASP A 71 11.51 5.09 1.56
CA ASP A 71 12.02 6.39 1.09
C ASP A 71 11.93 6.57 -0.44
N GLN A 72 11.27 5.66 -1.15
CA GLN A 72 11.09 5.74 -2.62
C GLN A 72 10.27 6.95 -3.07
N CYS A 73 9.43 7.49 -2.18
CA CYS A 73 8.62 8.66 -2.47
C CYS A 73 9.01 9.83 -1.55
N PRO A 74 9.34 11.01 -2.07
CA PRO A 74 9.71 12.16 -1.24
C PRO A 74 8.58 12.61 -0.29
N PHE A 75 7.32 12.30 -0.64
CA PHE A 75 6.18 12.60 0.23
C PHE A 75 6.17 11.75 1.51
N THR A 76 6.70 10.52 1.51
CA THR A 76 6.82 9.72 2.73
C THR A 76 7.80 10.36 3.70
N TYR A 77 8.96 10.79 3.19
CA TYR A 77 9.96 11.51 3.99
C TYR A 77 9.38 12.78 4.65
N TYR A 78 8.50 13.48 3.94
CA TYR A 78 7.87 14.72 4.46
C TYR A 78 6.72 14.44 5.45
N TRP A 79 5.82 13.50 5.11
CA TRP A 79 4.58 13.32 5.86
C TRP A 79 4.69 12.32 7.01
N VAL A 80 5.51 11.26 6.92
CA VAL A 80 5.58 10.24 7.97
C VAL A 80 5.99 10.82 9.33
N PRO A 81 7.04 11.66 9.44
CA PRO A 81 7.39 12.26 10.73
C PRO A 81 6.27 13.13 11.32
N ARG A 82 5.51 13.85 10.47
CA ARG A 82 4.38 14.68 10.91
C ARG A 82 3.21 13.84 11.41
N VAL A 83 2.93 12.74 10.75
CA VAL A 83 1.91 11.77 11.18
C VAL A 83 2.31 11.13 12.52
N GLN A 84 3.59 10.80 12.70
CA GLN A 84 4.09 10.28 13.98
C GLN A 84 3.95 11.29 15.12
N GLU A 85 4.27 12.55 14.87
CA GLU A 85 4.12 13.63 15.85
C GLU A 85 2.64 13.86 16.19
N ALA A 86 1.77 13.98 15.20
CA ALA A 86 0.33 14.11 15.39
C ALA A 86 -0.26 12.92 16.17
N ALA A 87 0.17 11.70 15.87
CA ALA A 87 -0.24 10.51 16.62
C ALA A 87 0.17 10.61 18.10
N LYS A 88 1.41 11.02 18.37
CA LYS A 88 1.93 11.21 19.73
C LYS A 88 1.18 12.28 20.51
N GLU A 89 0.95 13.43 19.89
CA GLU A 89 0.24 14.57 20.51
C GLU A 89 -1.20 14.21 20.91
N HIS A 90 -1.86 13.36 20.12
CA HIS A 90 -3.25 12.95 20.36
C HIS A 90 -3.39 11.59 21.07
N GLY A 91 -2.28 11.00 21.54
CA GLY A 91 -2.31 9.71 22.23
C GLY A 91 -2.75 8.53 21.37
N ILE A 92 -2.58 8.62 20.03
CA ILE A 92 -2.97 7.58 19.08
C ILE A 92 -1.83 6.53 19.01
N SER A 93 -2.20 5.24 19.17
CA SER A 93 -1.25 4.15 18.98
C SER A 93 -0.89 4.02 17.50
N LEU A 94 0.35 4.36 17.15
CA LEU A 94 0.91 4.24 15.80
C LEU A 94 2.27 3.53 15.85
N LYS A 95 2.35 2.36 15.26
CA LYS A 95 3.61 1.66 14.99
C LYS A 95 4.03 1.96 13.56
N THR A 96 5.28 2.38 13.36
CA THR A 96 5.84 2.59 12.02
C THR A 96 6.90 1.55 11.70
N ILE A 97 6.89 1.03 10.49
CA ILE A 97 7.83 0.04 9.97
C ILE A 97 8.49 0.64 8.73
N HIS A 98 9.73 1.12 8.90
CA HIS A 98 10.52 1.65 7.81
C HIS A 98 11.18 0.50 7.04
N ILE A 99 10.79 0.33 5.79
CA ILE A 99 11.30 -0.73 4.92
C ILE A 99 12.57 -0.21 4.24
N THR A 100 13.72 -0.74 4.63
CA THR A 100 15.03 -0.33 4.12
C THR A 100 15.75 -1.42 3.31
N ASP A 101 15.21 -2.63 3.32
CA ASP A 101 15.81 -3.79 2.67
C ASP A 101 14.78 -4.64 1.90
N LYS A 102 15.29 -5.48 1.01
CA LYS A 102 14.50 -6.34 0.14
C LYS A 102 13.70 -7.38 0.92
N GLU A 103 14.25 -7.96 1.97
CA GLU A 103 13.62 -9.03 2.73
C GLU A 103 12.41 -8.50 3.48
N THR A 104 12.55 -7.37 4.16
CA THR A 104 11.44 -6.66 4.83
C THR A 104 10.35 -6.28 3.82
N ALA A 105 10.73 -5.75 2.63
CA ALA A 105 9.78 -5.41 1.58
C ALA A 105 9.01 -6.63 1.07
N GLN A 106 9.70 -7.76 0.88
CA GLN A 106 9.08 -8.98 0.36
C GLN A 106 8.17 -9.70 1.36
N ASN A 107 8.31 -9.43 2.65
CA ASN A 107 7.52 -10.02 3.73
C ASN A 107 6.51 -9.03 4.31
N ALA A 108 6.45 -7.80 3.80
CA ALA A 108 5.45 -6.82 4.21
C ALA A 108 4.03 -7.31 3.92
N SER A 109 3.13 -7.12 4.85
CA SER A 109 1.71 -7.51 4.73
C SER A 109 0.91 -6.57 3.81
N ALA A 110 1.53 -6.08 2.74
CA ALA A 110 0.88 -5.16 1.81
C ALA A 110 1.41 -5.34 0.38
N PRO A 111 0.55 -5.24 -0.64
CA PRO A 111 0.98 -5.29 -2.04
C PRO A 111 1.72 -4.01 -2.47
N VAL A 112 1.58 -2.91 -1.73
CA VAL A 112 2.26 -1.64 -1.97
C VAL A 112 3.10 -1.30 -0.75
N THR A 113 4.42 -1.31 -0.91
CA THR A 113 5.37 -1.10 0.19
C THR A 113 5.82 0.36 0.34
N THR A 114 5.54 1.21 -0.65
CA THR A 114 5.88 2.64 -0.58
C THR A 114 5.15 3.33 0.57
N TYR A 115 3.88 3.00 0.77
CA TYR A 115 3.05 3.43 1.89
C TYR A 115 1.87 2.47 2.06
N ALA A 116 1.69 1.92 3.25
CA ALA A 116 0.54 1.08 3.58
C ALA A 116 0.13 1.29 5.03
N LEU A 117 -1.05 1.86 5.23
CA LEU A 117 -1.62 2.14 6.54
C LEU A 117 -2.67 1.10 6.90
N PHE A 118 -2.56 0.55 8.11
CA PHE A 118 -3.50 -0.39 8.71
C PHE A 118 -4.14 0.21 9.95
N ARG A 119 -5.31 -0.27 10.32
CA ARG A 119 -5.96 -0.02 11.61
C ARG A 119 -6.60 -1.30 12.11
N ASP A 120 -6.29 -1.69 13.34
CA ASP A 120 -6.83 -2.86 14.02
C ASP A 120 -6.79 -4.12 13.14
N GLY A 121 -5.61 -4.39 12.60
CA GLY A 121 -5.34 -5.53 11.73
C GLY A 121 -5.69 -5.33 10.25
N LYS A 122 -6.57 -4.40 9.90
CA LYS A 122 -7.12 -4.25 8.55
C LYS A 122 -6.42 -3.17 7.75
N PHE A 123 -6.16 -3.47 6.47
CA PHE A 123 -5.63 -2.49 5.52
C PHE A 123 -6.62 -1.34 5.30
N LEU A 124 -6.15 -0.10 5.43
CA LEU A 124 -6.95 1.10 5.19
C LEU A 124 -6.65 1.74 3.84
N THR A 125 -5.38 2.05 3.58
CA THR A 125 -5.00 2.82 2.39
C THR A 125 -3.52 2.70 2.05
N GLN A 126 -3.22 2.82 0.77
CA GLN A 126 -1.87 3.00 0.23
C GLN A 126 -1.58 4.48 -0.09
N SER A 127 -2.56 5.36 0.02
CA SER A 127 -2.37 6.80 -0.23
C SER A 127 -1.68 7.45 0.96
N ILE A 128 -0.61 8.19 0.68
CA ILE A 128 0.15 8.90 1.71
C ILE A 128 -0.77 9.92 2.39
N GLN A 129 -0.85 9.85 3.71
CA GLN A 129 -1.68 10.71 4.53
C GLN A 129 -0.90 11.93 5.02
N SER A 130 -1.52 13.11 4.99
CA SER A 130 -1.07 14.23 5.83
C SER A 130 -1.49 13.98 7.29
N ASP A 131 -0.93 14.74 8.22
CA ASP A 131 -1.32 14.79 9.62
C ASP A 131 -2.84 14.93 9.80
N LYS A 132 -3.46 15.93 9.16
CA LYS A 132 -4.92 16.15 9.17
C LYS A 132 -5.72 14.97 8.64
N LYS A 133 -5.31 14.40 7.50
CA LYS A 133 -5.99 13.22 6.95
C LYS A 133 -5.85 12.01 7.86
N PHE A 134 -4.69 11.82 8.50
CA PHE A 134 -4.48 10.75 9.46
C PHE A 134 -5.36 10.93 10.71
N LEU A 135 -5.42 12.13 11.27
CA LEU A 135 -6.28 12.45 12.41
C LEU A 135 -7.76 12.21 12.10
N ALA A 136 -8.21 12.60 10.90
CA ALA A 136 -9.58 12.29 10.45
C ALA A 136 -9.84 10.78 10.37
N LEU A 137 -8.88 9.98 9.89
CA LEU A 137 -8.98 8.50 9.91
C LEU A 137 -9.01 7.94 11.33
N ALA A 138 -8.36 8.60 12.29
CA ALA A 138 -8.39 8.23 13.70
C ALA A 138 -9.69 8.63 14.41
N GLY A 139 -10.58 9.39 13.74
CA GLY A 139 -11.83 9.89 14.31
C GLY A 139 -11.67 11.17 15.11
N ILE A 140 -10.55 11.86 14.96
CA ILE A 140 -10.31 13.18 15.54
C ILE A 140 -10.66 14.20 14.45
N ALA A 141 -11.80 14.85 14.59
CA ALA A 141 -12.19 15.99 13.76
C ALA A 141 -11.54 17.27 14.28
N ASP A 142 -11.10 18.15 13.34
CA ASP A 142 -10.78 19.54 13.64
C ASP A 142 -12.02 20.31 14.10
#